data_ed5430b14d6eeab9755939660838cccc
#
_entry.id   ed5430b14d6eeab9755939660838cccc
#
_cell.length_a   1.000
_cell.length_b   1.000
_cell.length_c   1.000
_cell.angle_alpha   90.00
_cell.angle_beta   90.00
_cell.angle_gamma   90.00
#
_symmetry.space_group_name_H-M   'P 1'
#
loop_
_entity.id
_entity.type
_entity.pdbx_description
1 polymer ?
#
loop_
_entity_poly.entity_id
_entity_poly.type
_entity_poly.pdbx_seq_one_letter_code
_entity_poly.pdbx_strand_id
1 'polypeptide(L)'
;MKIGRFVPAHGPLRRALIALSLCLAFLPATPAAADVVIGVAVPRSGPYVAVGEQVLRGVEAAARDANAMGGLDGQPVTLDVQDDACDSNTATAVANHFVRGNVRLVVGHVCSNASIAASDIYAQNGVVMISAASVAARLTDRGLPTIFRVCGRDDDQARLSAAVLAERFRDRKIALIQDQTPAARSLAAATKDNLNRIGVNEALFLSFSPSDADDSALADRLKGAGIEVVYYGGDAAEMGRLVKIAADRGYRPQWFGTSAIATPDFAKTAGSASNGVLMTFYLDPSRQPAAAAVVKAFKAEGVDPTGSTIYGYAAMQALVAAGNFAHSTEARPIAQALHTERFDLVLGTVGFDAKGDVTAQGYVLYVWKDGSFTPAGK
;
A
#
# COMPACT_ATOMS: atom_id res chain seq x y z
N MET A 1 102.21 -7.89 -19.03
CA MET A 1 100.89 -7.43 -19.52
C MET A 1 99.82 -8.15 -18.70
N LYS A 2 99.23 -7.50 -17.67
CA LYS A 2 98.25 -8.09 -16.73
C LYS A 2 96.87 -7.57 -17.11
N ILE A 3 95.98 -8.48 -17.50
CA ILE A 3 94.61 -8.16 -17.82
C ILE A 3 93.79 -8.21 -16.50
N GLY A 4 93.32 -7.08 -16.08
CA GLY A 4 92.43 -6.96 -14.87
C GLY A 4 90.99 -7.33 -15.19
N ARG A 5 90.42 -8.28 -14.43
CA ARG A 5 89.00 -8.61 -14.48
C ARG A 5 88.15 -7.55 -13.70
N PHE A 6 87.18 -6.98 -14.40
CA PHE A 6 86.18 -6.08 -13.80
C PHE A 6 85.03 -6.95 -13.25
N VAL A 7 84.72 -6.81 -11.98
CA VAL A 7 83.53 -7.40 -11.33
C VAL A 7 82.53 -6.26 -11.07
N PRO A 8 81.31 -6.32 -11.58
CA PRO A 8 80.30 -5.27 -11.26
C PRO A 8 79.73 -5.52 -9.89
N ALA A 9 79.84 -4.49 -9.03
CA ALA A 9 79.15 -4.45 -7.71
C ALA A 9 77.65 -4.24 -7.88
N HIS A 10 76.89 -5.18 -7.41
CA HIS A 10 75.39 -5.05 -7.31
C HIS A 10 75.08 -4.25 -6.04
N GLY A 11 74.64 -2.99 -6.21
CA GLY A 11 74.33 -2.06 -5.12
C GLY A 11 72.99 -2.45 -4.40
N PRO A 12 72.81 -1.94 -3.18
CA PRO A 12 71.67 -2.31 -2.28
C PRO A 12 70.27 -1.87 -2.75
N LEU A 13 70.16 -1.10 -3.86
CA LEU A 13 68.88 -0.61 -4.37
C LEU A 13 67.97 -1.70 -4.96
N ARG A 14 68.49 -2.80 -5.44
CA ARG A 14 67.67 -3.90 -6.00
C ARG A 14 66.99 -4.75 -4.94
N ARG A 15 67.47 -4.79 -3.69
CA ARG A 15 66.87 -5.56 -2.59
C ARG A 15 65.69 -4.81 -1.94
N ALA A 16 65.67 -3.47 -1.99
CA ALA A 16 64.58 -2.65 -1.45
C ALA A 16 63.33 -2.68 -2.34
N LEU A 17 63.47 -2.80 -3.66
CA LEU A 17 62.32 -2.87 -4.60
C LEU A 17 61.61 -4.22 -4.59
N ILE A 18 62.26 -5.32 -4.27
CA ILE A 18 61.64 -6.67 -4.17
C ILE A 18 60.87 -6.80 -2.82
N ALA A 19 61.31 -6.16 -1.74
CA ALA A 19 60.61 -6.18 -0.46
C ALA A 19 59.32 -5.34 -0.48
N LEU A 20 59.25 -4.27 -1.30
CA LEU A 20 58.07 -3.40 -1.39
C LEU A 20 56.97 -4.03 -2.27
N SER A 21 57.31 -4.89 -3.25
CA SER A 21 56.35 -5.61 -4.09
C SER A 21 55.66 -6.79 -3.37
N LEU A 22 56.21 -7.32 -2.28
CA LEU A 22 55.64 -8.46 -1.55
C LEU A 22 54.65 -8.03 -0.46
N CYS A 23 54.64 -6.76 -0.04
CA CYS A 23 53.69 -6.24 0.96
C CYS A 23 52.35 -5.80 0.38
N LEU A 24 52.18 -5.72 -0.95
CA LEU A 24 50.90 -5.32 -1.58
C LEU A 24 49.93 -6.49 -1.83
N ALA A 25 50.32 -7.74 -1.53
CA ALA A 25 49.56 -8.95 -1.89
C ALA A 25 48.71 -9.55 -0.74
N PHE A 26 48.66 -8.92 0.44
CA PHE A 26 47.82 -9.33 1.55
C PHE A 26 46.88 -8.20 1.95
N LEU A 27 46.04 -7.71 1.03
CA LEU A 27 44.77 -7.14 1.43
C LEU A 27 43.91 -8.33 1.86
N PRO A 28 43.46 -8.41 3.13
CA PRO A 28 42.49 -9.42 3.53
C PRO A 28 41.30 -9.26 2.60
N ALA A 29 40.95 -10.30 1.84
CA ALA A 29 39.67 -10.36 1.17
C ALA A 29 38.61 -10.22 2.30
N THR A 30 38.00 -9.08 2.38
CA THR A 30 36.80 -8.94 3.24
C THR A 30 35.83 -10.04 2.79
N PRO A 31 35.38 -10.93 3.68
CA PRO A 31 34.39 -11.91 3.31
C PRO A 31 33.24 -11.14 2.64
N ALA A 32 32.86 -11.53 1.43
CA ALA A 32 31.66 -10.97 0.81
C ALA A 32 30.52 -11.20 1.81
N ALA A 33 29.94 -10.11 2.28
CA ALA A 33 28.77 -10.21 3.15
C ALA A 33 27.70 -11.03 2.43
N ALA A 34 27.10 -11.98 3.11
CA ALA A 34 26.05 -12.80 2.50
C ALA A 34 24.87 -11.89 2.12
N ASP A 35 24.25 -12.13 0.98
CA ASP A 35 23.07 -11.37 0.54
C ASP A 35 21.94 -11.50 1.56
N VAL A 36 21.22 -10.38 1.80
CA VAL A 36 19.99 -10.39 2.54
C VAL A 36 18.86 -10.82 1.63
N VAL A 37 18.31 -12.00 1.87
CA VAL A 37 17.16 -12.51 1.10
C VAL A 37 15.88 -11.93 1.67
N ILE A 38 15.12 -11.18 0.85
CA ILE A 38 13.78 -10.69 1.18
C ILE A 38 12.74 -11.51 0.42
N GLY A 39 11.83 -12.13 1.14
CA GLY A 39 10.69 -12.84 0.56
C GLY A 39 9.70 -11.86 -0.06
N VAL A 40 9.16 -12.19 -1.22
CA VAL A 40 8.11 -11.41 -1.88
C VAL A 40 6.95 -12.35 -2.20
N ALA A 41 5.83 -12.19 -1.50
CA ALA A 41 4.64 -13.00 -1.68
C ALA A 41 3.54 -12.18 -2.37
N VAL A 42 3.26 -12.50 -3.61
CA VAL A 42 2.29 -11.80 -4.46
C VAL A 42 1.54 -12.79 -5.36
N PRO A 43 0.28 -12.53 -5.73
CA PRO A 43 -0.41 -13.36 -6.71
C PRO A 43 0.21 -13.19 -8.09
N ARG A 44 0.74 -14.27 -8.63
CA ARG A 44 1.25 -14.41 -10.01
C ARG A 44 0.34 -15.29 -10.87
N SER A 45 -0.69 -15.83 -10.27
CA SER A 45 -1.78 -16.60 -10.89
C SER A 45 -3.14 -16.14 -10.36
N GLY A 46 -4.23 -16.51 -11.08
CA GLY A 46 -5.59 -16.16 -10.69
C GLY A 46 -6.01 -14.72 -11.02
N PRO A 47 -7.15 -14.27 -10.48
CA PRO A 47 -7.79 -12.98 -10.89
C PRO A 47 -7.03 -11.72 -10.41
N TYR A 48 -6.12 -11.85 -9.46
CA TYR A 48 -5.40 -10.71 -8.85
C TYR A 48 -3.98 -10.51 -9.38
N VAL A 49 -3.59 -11.20 -10.46
CA VAL A 49 -2.25 -11.11 -11.08
C VAL A 49 -1.85 -9.66 -11.37
N ALA A 50 -2.74 -8.85 -11.90
CA ALA A 50 -2.44 -7.46 -12.24
C ALA A 50 -1.98 -6.63 -11.02
N VAL A 51 -2.61 -6.84 -9.86
CA VAL A 51 -2.23 -6.16 -8.61
C VAL A 51 -0.92 -6.75 -8.07
N GLY A 52 -0.74 -8.06 -8.15
CA GLY A 52 0.50 -8.74 -7.77
C GLY A 52 1.71 -8.22 -8.55
N GLU A 53 1.56 -8.07 -9.87
CA GLU A 53 2.61 -7.51 -10.73
C GLU A 53 2.91 -6.04 -10.44
N GLN A 54 1.91 -5.24 -10.07
CA GLN A 54 2.13 -3.86 -9.63
C GLN A 54 3.00 -3.82 -8.38
N VAL A 55 2.64 -4.60 -7.36
CA VAL A 55 3.43 -4.68 -6.12
C VAL A 55 4.85 -5.16 -6.41
N LEU A 56 4.99 -6.24 -7.18
CA LEU A 56 6.30 -6.82 -7.51
C LEU A 56 7.20 -5.80 -8.23
N ARG A 57 6.69 -5.09 -9.23
CA ARG A 57 7.46 -4.03 -9.92
C ARG A 57 7.96 -2.95 -8.96
N GLY A 58 7.13 -2.55 -8.01
CA GLY A 58 7.53 -1.59 -6.96
C GLY A 58 8.64 -2.12 -6.08
N VAL A 59 8.50 -3.36 -5.62
CA VAL A 59 9.51 -4.06 -4.78
C VAL A 59 10.84 -4.20 -5.51
N GLU A 60 10.82 -4.67 -6.76
CA GLU A 60 12.03 -4.84 -7.57
C GLU A 60 12.76 -3.51 -7.81
N ALA A 61 12.02 -2.44 -8.09
CA ALA A 61 12.60 -1.11 -8.25
C ALA A 61 13.26 -0.63 -6.95
N ALA A 62 12.57 -0.75 -5.81
CA ALA A 62 13.13 -0.34 -4.53
C ALA A 62 14.33 -1.20 -4.10
N ALA A 63 14.35 -2.49 -4.44
CA ALA A 63 15.50 -3.36 -4.19
C ALA A 63 16.71 -2.96 -5.04
N ARG A 64 16.51 -2.59 -6.33
CA ARG A 64 17.57 -2.06 -7.18
C ARG A 64 18.14 -0.76 -6.62
N ASP A 65 17.28 0.16 -6.22
CA ASP A 65 17.69 1.45 -5.64
C ASP A 65 18.43 1.26 -4.31
N ALA A 66 17.94 0.37 -3.44
CA ALA A 66 18.60 0.01 -2.20
C ALA A 66 20.03 -0.53 -2.47
N ASN A 67 20.17 -1.46 -3.40
CA ASN A 67 21.47 -2.03 -3.76
C ASN A 67 22.42 -0.98 -4.35
N ALA A 68 21.90 -0.04 -5.15
CA ALA A 68 22.71 1.08 -5.67
C ALA A 68 23.21 2.02 -4.54
N MET A 69 22.50 2.05 -3.40
CA MET A 69 22.86 2.84 -2.20
C MET A 69 23.64 2.03 -1.15
N GLY A 70 24.03 0.80 -1.43
CA GLY A 70 24.82 -0.03 -0.52
C GLY A 70 24.05 -1.17 0.15
N GLY A 71 22.78 -1.37 -0.20
CA GLY A 71 21.98 -2.48 0.28
C GLY A 71 21.32 -2.24 1.65
N LEU A 72 21.05 -3.33 2.38
CA LEU A 72 20.54 -3.31 3.74
C LEU A 72 21.69 -3.58 4.71
N ASP A 73 22.03 -2.60 5.53
CA ASP A 73 23.18 -2.65 6.46
C ASP A 73 24.49 -3.06 5.77
N GLY A 74 24.75 -2.49 4.58
CA GLY A 74 25.94 -2.78 3.80
C GLY A 74 25.94 -4.12 3.05
N GLN A 75 24.83 -4.85 3.07
CA GLN A 75 24.69 -6.16 2.41
C GLN A 75 23.76 -6.06 1.20
N PRO A 76 24.09 -6.69 0.06
CA PRO A 76 23.18 -6.71 -1.07
C PRO A 76 21.84 -7.38 -0.73
N VAL A 77 20.77 -6.85 -1.30
CA VAL A 77 19.41 -7.40 -1.18
C VAL A 77 19.10 -8.25 -2.40
N THR A 78 18.65 -9.48 -2.17
CA THR A 78 18.09 -10.38 -3.19
C THR A 78 16.65 -10.75 -2.87
N LEU A 79 15.87 -11.17 -3.88
CA LEU A 79 14.45 -11.43 -3.75
C LEU A 79 14.15 -12.92 -3.97
N ASP A 80 13.42 -13.53 -3.02
CA ASP A 80 12.73 -14.81 -3.20
C ASP A 80 11.25 -14.55 -3.49
N VAL A 81 10.84 -14.64 -4.76
CA VAL A 81 9.49 -14.29 -5.23
C VAL A 81 8.61 -15.54 -5.32
N GLN A 82 7.53 -15.56 -4.55
CA GLN A 82 6.60 -16.69 -4.49
C GLN A 82 5.17 -16.27 -4.88
N ASP A 83 4.46 -17.18 -5.58
CA ASP A 83 3.05 -17.01 -5.93
C ASP A 83 2.16 -17.53 -4.79
N ASP A 84 1.35 -16.64 -4.21
CA ASP A 84 0.35 -17.01 -3.20
C ASP A 84 -1.07 -17.16 -3.77
N ALA A 85 -1.26 -16.88 -5.06
CA ALA A 85 -2.54 -16.95 -5.78
C ALA A 85 -3.71 -16.22 -5.08
N CYS A 86 -3.44 -15.32 -4.11
CA CYS A 86 -4.46 -14.76 -3.19
C CYS A 86 -5.27 -15.82 -2.42
N ASP A 87 -4.72 -17.02 -2.26
CA ASP A 87 -5.35 -18.12 -1.54
C ASP A 87 -4.72 -18.34 -0.17
N SER A 88 -5.54 -18.55 0.86
CA SER A 88 -5.06 -18.68 2.25
C SER A 88 -4.18 -19.92 2.47
N ASN A 89 -4.47 -21.03 1.79
CA ASN A 89 -3.70 -22.27 1.95
C ASN A 89 -2.36 -22.14 1.23
N THR A 90 -2.38 -21.58 0.03
CA THR A 90 -1.16 -21.30 -0.74
C THR A 90 -0.26 -20.31 -0.02
N ALA A 91 -0.83 -19.23 0.56
CA ALA A 91 -0.10 -18.27 1.38
C ALA A 91 0.54 -18.92 2.62
N THR A 92 -0.16 -19.85 3.26
CA THR A 92 0.38 -20.67 4.35
C THR A 92 1.58 -21.51 3.90
N ALA A 93 1.51 -22.11 2.71
CA ALA A 93 2.63 -22.88 2.15
C ALA A 93 3.84 -21.97 1.83
N VAL A 94 3.60 -20.78 1.25
CA VAL A 94 4.61 -19.75 0.97
C VAL A 94 5.27 -19.27 2.27
N ALA A 95 4.50 -18.99 3.30
CA ALA A 95 5.05 -18.58 4.60
C ALA A 95 5.98 -19.65 5.21
N ASN A 96 5.57 -20.90 5.14
CA ASN A 96 6.40 -22.03 5.57
C ASN A 96 7.66 -22.22 4.69
N HIS A 97 7.58 -21.93 3.38
CA HIS A 97 8.76 -21.92 2.50
C HIS A 97 9.77 -20.88 2.98
N PHE A 98 9.36 -19.64 3.20
CA PHE A 98 10.26 -18.58 3.69
C PHE A 98 10.87 -18.91 5.05
N VAL A 99 10.07 -19.39 5.99
CA VAL A 99 10.57 -19.79 7.33
C VAL A 99 11.64 -20.89 7.21
N ARG A 100 11.40 -21.92 6.42
CA ARG A 100 12.40 -23.00 6.20
C ARG A 100 13.65 -22.52 5.47
N GLY A 101 13.50 -21.54 4.56
CA GLY A 101 14.61 -20.89 3.85
C GLY A 101 15.36 -19.86 4.70
N ASN A 102 15.02 -19.71 6.00
CA ASN A 102 15.58 -18.70 6.90
C ASN A 102 15.38 -17.25 6.41
N VAL A 103 14.35 -17.00 5.60
CA VAL A 103 13.94 -15.65 5.20
C VAL A 103 13.30 -14.97 6.40
N ARG A 104 13.82 -13.80 6.77
CA ARG A 104 13.39 -13.06 7.98
C ARG A 104 12.58 -11.81 7.68
N LEU A 105 12.60 -11.35 6.45
CA LEU A 105 11.94 -10.12 5.99
C LEU A 105 11.08 -10.46 4.78
N VAL A 106 9.81 -10.03 4.79
CA VAL A 106 8.85 -10.33 3.73
C VAL A 106 8.07 -9.07 3.32
N VAL A 107 8.01 -8.81 2.02
CA VAL A 107 7.03 -7.89 1.43
C VAL A 107 5.89 -8.71 0.85
N GLY A 108 4.69 -8.48 1.31
CA GLY A 108 3.49 -9.23 0.94
C GLY A 108 2.60 -9.47 2.16
N HIS A 109 1.56 -10.22 2.05
CA HIS A 109 0.87 -10.65 0.84
C HIS A 109 -0.01 -9.50 0.29
N VAL A 110 -0.60 -9.70 -0.88
CA VAL A 110 -1.48 -8.69 -1.50
C VAL A 110 -2.90 -8.79 -0.97
N CYS A 111 -3.47 -9.97 -0.96
CA CYS A 111 -4.85 -10.20 -0.53
C CYS A 111 -4.95 -10.38 0.98
N SER A 112 -5.94 -9.74 1.60
CA SER A 112 -6.10 -9.74 3.06
C SER A 112 -6.25 -11.13 3.68
N ASN A 113 -6.98 -12.06 3.02
CA ASN A 113 -7.10 -13.43 3.48
C ASN A 113 -5.76 -14.19 3.48
N ALA A 114 -4.95 -14.00 2.44
CA ALA A 114 -3.60 -14.55 2.31
C ALA A 114 -2.66 -13.97 3.39
N SER A 115 -2.65 -12.63 3.55
CA SER A 115 -1.88 -11.96 4.60
C SER A 115 -2.24 -12.43 6.00
N ILE A 116 -3.53 -12.55 6.31
CA ILE A 116 -3.99 -12.98 7.63
C ILE A 116 -3.55 -14.42 7.91
N ALA A 117 -3.66 -15.34 6.94
CA ALA A 117 -3.23 -16.72 7.11
C ALA A 117 -1.71 -16.86 7.29
N ALA A 118 -0.93 -16.13 6.48
CA ALA A 118 0.54 -16.17 6.53
C ALA A 118 1.10 -15.50 7.78
N SER A 119 0.48 -14.40 8.25
CA SER A 119 0.99 -13.59 9.35
C SER A 119 1.06 -14.32 10.69
N ASP A 120 0.22 -15.34 10.93
CA ASP A 120 0.32 -16.17 12.12
C ASP A 120 1.64 -16.97 12.13
N ILE A 121 2.03 -17.51 10.97
CA ILE A 121 3.28 -18.26 10.81
C ILE A 121 4.47 -17.31 10.96
N TYR A 122 4.42 -16.13 10.31
CA TYR A 122 5.49 -15.14 10.40
C TYR A 122 5.71 -14.66 11.83
N ALA A 123 4.64 -14.30 12.54
CA ALA A 123 4.73 -13.82 13.91
C ALA A 123 5.30 -14.90 14.87
N GLN A 124 4.89 -16.16 14.72
CA GLN A 124 5.40 -17.29 15.51
C GLN A 124 6.90 -17.56 15.27
N ASN A 125 7.40 -17.25 14.07
CA ASN A 125 8.79 -17.52 13.69
C ASN A 125 9.67 -16.25 13.66
N GLY A 126 9.15 -15.11 14.15
CA GLY A 126 9.89 -13.87 14.23
C GLY A 126 10.26 -13.28 12.84
N VAL A 127 9.41 -13.48 11.84
CA VAL A 127 9.57 -12.90 10.50
C VAL A 127 8.82 -11.59 10.43
N VAL A 128 9.46 -10.53 9.94
CA VAL A 128 8.79 -9.25 9.66
C VAL A 128 8.07 -9.33 8.32
N MET A 129 6.81 -8.95 8.31
CA MET A 129 5.99 -8.84 7.10
C MET A 129 5.47 -7.42 6.94
N ILE A 130 5.65 -6.81 5.77
CA ILE A 130 5.00 -5.55 5.39
C ILE A 130 4.11 -5.77 4.17
N SER A 131 2.79 -5.62 4.35
CA SER A 131 1.85 -5.70 3.23
C SER A 131 1.70 -4.36 2.51
N ALA A 132 1.70 -4.42 1.17
CA ALA A 132 1.51 -3.28 0.30
C ALA A 132 0.05 -3.03 -0.12
N ALA A 133 -0.86 -4.01 0.10
CA ALA A 133 -2.21 -3.93 -0.45
C ALA A 133 -3.32 -4.56 0.42
N SER A 134 -3.00 -5.20 1.54
CA SER A 134 -4.00 -5.82 2.41
C SER A 134 -4.69 -4.79 3.30
N VAL A 135 -5.93 -4.49 3.00
CA VAL A 135 -6.70 -3.40 3.63
C VAL A 135 -7.56 -3.85 4.83
N ALA A 136 -7.81 -5.15 5.02
CA ALA A 136 -8.66 -5.61 6.12
C ALA A 136 -8.10 -5.23 7.49
N ALA A 137 -8.94 -4.62 8.32
CA ALA A 137 -8.60 -4.18 9.68
C ALA A 137 -8.02 -5.33 10.54
N ARG A 138 -8.57 -6.55 10.38
CA ARG A 138 -8.16 -7.74 11.13
C ARG A 138 -6.67 -8.09 10.97
N LEU A 139 -6.00 -7.68 9.89
CA LEU A 139 -4.57 -8.00 9.70
C LEU A 139 -3.73 -7.48 10.87
N THR A 140 -3.93 -6.23 11.26
CA THR A 140 -3.16 -5.53 12.28
C THR A 140 -3.88 -5.41 13.63
N ASP A 141 -5.22 -5.49 13.70
CA ASP A 141 -5.97 -5.45 14.96
C ASP A 141 -5.60 -6.55 15.96
N ARG A 142 -4.93 -7.61 15.48
CA ARG A 142 -4.40 -8.68 16.32
C ARG A 142 -3.14 -8.28 17.10
N GLY A 143 -2.53 -7.14 16.77
CA GLY A 143 -1.37 -6.60 17.47
C GLY A 143 -0.13 -7.49 17.37
N LEU A 144 0.07 -8.19 16.25
CA LEU A 144 1.25 -9.02 16.02
C LEU A 144 2.47 -8.13 15.78
N PRO A 145 3.52 -8.20 16.60
CA PRO A 145 4.57 -7.17 16.64
C PRO A 145 5.50 -7.15 15.42
N THR A 146 5.38 -8.11 14.53
CA THR A 146 6.19 -8.21 13.30
C THR A 146 5.39 -8.00 12.02
N ILE A 147 4.10 -7.61 12.15
CA ILE A 147 3.18 -7.50 11.03
C ILE A 147 2.81 -6.04 10.80
N PHE A 148 3.09 -5.55 9.60
CA PHE A 148 2.92 -4.16 9.21
C PHE A 148 2.18 -4.04 7.88
N ARG A 149 1.66 -2.83 7.58
CA ARG A 149 1.17 -2.46 6.25
C ARG A 149 1.50 -1.00 5.92
N VAL A 150 1.72 -0.72 4.64
CA VAL A 150 1.93 0.64 4.11
C VAL A 150 0.72 1.18 3.35
N CYS A 151 -0.31 0.39 3.10
CA CYS A 151 -1.59 0.83 2.55
C CYS A 151 -2.59 1.21 3.64
N GLY A 152 -3.64 1.94 3.27
CA GLY A 152 -4.74 2.29 4.19
C GLY A 152 -5.57 1.08 4.62
N ARG A 153 -6.45 1.30 5.62
CA ARG A 153 -7.40 0.30 6.15
C ARG A 153 -8.79 0.52 5.59
N ASP A 154 -9.58 -0.55 5.45
CA ASP A 154 -11.00 -0.46 5.04
C ASP A 154 -11.82 0.43 5.97
N ASP A 155 -11.62 0.31 7.29
CA ASP A 155 -12.37 1.07 8.28
C ASP A 155 -11.95 2.55 8.36
N ASP A 156 -10.78 2.94 7.81
CA ASP A 156 -10.40 4.34 7.63
C ASP A 156 -11.33 5.04 6.65
N GLN A 157 -11.78 4.34 5.61
CA GLN A 157 -12.75 4.87 4.67
C GLN A 157 -14.07 5.22 5.36
N ALA A 158 -14.58 4.32 6.21
CA ALA A 158 -15.79 4.55 6.98
C ALA A 158 -15.64 5.72 7.96
N ARG A 159 -14.49 5.82 8.65
CA ARG A 159 -14.20 6.94 9.56
C ARG A 159 -14.14 8.27 8.82
N LEU A 160 -13.46 8.32 7.68
CA LEU A 160 -13.39 9.53 6.85
C LEU A 160 -14.78 9.91 6.33
N SER A 161 -15.54 8.94 5.81
CA SER A 161 -16.91 9.20 5.34
C SER A 161 -17.80 9.79 6.42
N ALA A 162 -17.78 9.21 7.63
CA ALA A 162 -18.53 9.72 8.77
C ALA A 162 -18.07 11.11 9.22
N ALA A 163 -16.75 11.35 9.24
CA ALA A 163 -16.19 12.67 9.58
C ALA A 163 -16.65 13.75 8.58
N VAL A 164 -16.59 13.46 7.27
CA VAL A 164 -17.05 14.39 6.22
C VAL A 164 -18.56 14.66 6.34
N LEU A 165 -19.35 13.60 6.56
CA LEU A 165 -20.81 13.75 6.78
C LEU A 165 -21.10 14.63 7.98
N ALA A 166 -20.41 14.44 9.10
CA ALA A 166 -20.60 15.23 10.30
C ALA A 166 -20.06 16.66 10.16
N GLU A 167 -18.95 16.88 9.50
CA GLU A 167 -18.34 18.21 9.37
C GLU A 167 -19.12 19.09 8.40
N ARG A 168 -19.53 18.53 7.23
CA ARG A 168 -20.13 19.31 6.15
C ARG A 168 -21.66 19.31 6.15
N PHE A 169 -22.30 18.29 6.78
CA PHE A 169 -23.73 18.03 6.61
C PHE A 169 -24.46 17.70 7.91
N ARG A 170 -23.91 18.08 9.07
CA ARG A 170 -24.47 17.77 10.41
C ARG A 170 -25.94 18.11 10.54
N ASP A 171 -26.36 19.27 10.02
CA ASP A 171 -27.74 19.82 10.17
C ASP A 171 -28.64 19.42 9.01
N ARG A 172 -28.18 18.50 8.14
CA ARG A 172 -28.94 18.01 7.00
C ARG A 172 -29.52 16.63 7.25
N LYS A 173 -30.65 16.34 6.58
CA LYS A 173 -31.21 14.98 6.60
C LYS A 173 -30.38 14.04 5.74
N ILE A 174 -29.66 13.11 6.39
CA ILE A 174 -28.76 12.16 5.78
C ILE A 174 -29.45 10.80 5.60
N ALA A 175 -29.38 10.21 4.42
CA ALA A 175 -29.66 8.79 4.20
C ALA A 175 -28.39 8.02 3.95
N LEU A 176 -28.26 6.85 4.56
CA LEU A 176 -27.22 5.87 4.25
C LEU A 176 -27.87 4.70 3.52
N ILE A 177 -27.35 4.38 2.35
CA ILE A 177 -27.87 3.31 1.48
C ILE A 177 -26.75 2.34 1.17
N GLN A 178 -27.04 1.06 1.21
CA GLN A 178 -26.13 -0.03 0.86
C GLN A 178 -26.78 -0.98 -0.16
N ASP A 179 -25.97 -1.60 -1.01
CA ASP A 179 -26.41 -2.76 -1.79
C ASP A 179 -26.35 -4.05 -0.96
N GLN A 180 -26.62 -5.20 -1.58
CA GLN A 180 -26.65 -6.51 -0.91
C GLN A 180 -25.26 -7.15 -0.78
N THR A 181 -24.19 -6.56 -1.32
CA THR A 181 -22.85 -7.13 -1.23
C THR A 181 -22.31 -7.05 0.21
N PRO A 182 -21.54 -8.05 0.67
CA PRO A 182 -20.94 -8.02 2.00
C PRO A 182 -20.07 -6.79 2.25
N ALA A 183 -19.31 -6.34 1.23
CA ALA A 183 -18.43 -5.18 1.33
C ALA A 183 -19.22 -3.88 1.53
N ALA A 184 -20.27 -3.64 0.73
CA ALA A 184 -21.11 -2.48 0.86
C ALA A 184 -21.84 -2.42 2.21
N ARG A 185 -22.37 -3.56 2.67
CA ARG A 185 -23.02 -3.67 3.98
C ARG A 185 -22.07 -3.35 5.13
N SER A 186 -20.86 -3.94 5.08
CA SER A 186 -19.84 -3.70 6.12
C SER A 186 -19.43 -2.23 6.17
N LEU A 187 -19.17 -1.61 5.02
CA LEU A 187 -18.72 -0.23 4.94
C LEU A 187 -19.82 0.77 5.33
N ALA A 188 -21.05 0.55 4.88
CA ALA A 188 -22.18 1.42 5.25
C ALA A 188 -22.53 1.31 6.73
N ALA A 189 -22.52 0.10 7.30
CA ALA A 189 -22.72 -0.11 8.74
C ALA A 189 -21.60 0.55 9.56
N ALA A 190 -20.34 0.40 9.17
CA ALA A 190 -19.22 1.05 9.84
C ALA A 190 -19.29 2.58 9.73
N THR A 191 -19.72 3.11 8.57
CA THR A 191 -19.94 4.56 8.40
C THR A 191 -21.05 5.07 9.33
N LYS A 192 -22.19 4.35 9.41
CA LYS A 192 -23.28 4.64 10.34
C LYS A 192 -22.79 4.67 11.79
N ASP A 193 -22.10 3.62 12.22
CA ASP A 193 -21.63 3.50 13.60
C ASP A 193 -20.65 4.63 13.97
N ASN A 194 -19.73 4.97 13.05
CA ASN A 194 -18.83 6.10 13.25
C ASN A 194 -19.57 7.44 13.29
N LEU A 195 -20.57 7.65 12.41
CA LEU A 195 -21.38 8.85 12.36
C LEU A 195 -22.18 9.04 13.67
N ASN A 196 -22.83 7.98 14.15
CA ASN A 196 -23.61 7.99 15.39
C ASN A 196 -22.73 8.22 16.62
N ARG A 197 -21.49 7.63 16.62
CA ARG A 197 -20.53 7.83 17.71
C ARG A 197 -20.08 9.29 17.87
N ILE A 198 -20.07 10.06 16.78
CA ILE A 198 -19.74 11.50 16.81
C ILE A 198 -21.00 12.40 16.93
N GLY A 199 -22.15 11.82 17.28
CA GLY A 199 -23.38 12.52 17.62
C GLY A 199 -24.19 13.01 16.43
N VAL A 200 -24.03 12.41 15.25
CA VAL A 200 -24.87 12.67 14.07
C VAL A 200 -25.61 11.37 13.72
N ASN A 201 -26.93 11.46 13.58
CA ASN A 201 -27.77 10.32 13.24
C ASN A 201 -28.29 10.45 11.81
N GLU A 202 -28.33 9.34 11.10
CA GLU A 202 -28.99 9.27 9.81
C GLU A 202 -30.53 9.32 9.97
N ALA A 203 -31.19 9.94 9.03
CA ALA A 203 -32.67 9.95 8.96
C ALA A 203 -33.20 8.62 8.36
N LEU A 204 -32.44 7.98 7.50
CA LEU A 204 -32.76 6.70 6.88
C LEU A 204 -31.51 5.82 6.76
N PHE A 205 -31.67 4.53 7.06
CA PHE A 205 -30.68 3.49 6.72
C PHE A 205 -31.38 2.40 5.91
N LEU A 206 -30.98 2.24 4.65
CA LEU A 206 -31.70 1.41 3.69
C LEU A 206 -30.77 0.41 3.01
N SER A 207 -31.29 -0.82 2.80
CA SER A 207 -30.71 -1.77 1.84
C SER A 207 -31.45 -1.65 0.52
N PHE A 208 -30.70 -1.58 -0.56
CA PHE A 208 -31.19 -1.49 -1.92
C PHE A 208 -30.77 -2.75 -2.71
N SER A 209 -31.68 -3.33 -3.45
CA SER A 209 -31.42 -4.49 -4.30
C SER A 209 -31.76 -4.14 -5.74
N PRO A 210 -30.78 -4.12 -6.66
CA PRO A 210 -31.02 -3.73 -8.03
C PRO A 210 -31.90 -4.70 -8.80
N SER A 211 -31.94 -5.97 -8.40
CA SER A 211 -32.76 -7.01 -9.05
C SER A 211 -34.27 -6.86 -8.79
N ASP A 212 -34.62 -6.20 -7.67
CA ASP A 212 -36.00 -6.07 -7.19
C ASP A 212 -36.44 -4.60 -7.13
N ALA A 213 -35.59 -3.65 -7.50
CA ALA A 213 -35.81 -2.27 -7.21
C ALA A 213 -36.15 -1.42 -8.43
N ASP A 214 -37.20 -0.67 -8.30
CA ASP A 214 -37.43 0.50 -9.14
C ASP A 214 -36.56 1.67 -8.60
N ASP A 215 -35.45 1.97 -9.28
CA ASP A 215 -34.57 3.13 -8.95
C ASP A 215 -35.40 4.42 -8.82
N SER A 216 -36.50 4.54 -9.57
CA SER A 216 -37.44 5.66 -9.52
C SER A 216 -38.19 5.73 -8.21
N ALA A 217 -38.66 4.59 -7.67
CA ALA A 217 -39.36 4.54 -6.41
C ALA A 217 -38.45 4.92 -5.25
N LEU A 218 -37.17 4.51 -5.29
CA LEU A 218 -36.19 4.92 -4.29
C LEU A 218 -35.91 6.43 -4.35
N ALA A 219 -35.73 7.01 -5.53
CA ALA A 219 -35.54 8.45 -5.71
C ALA A 219 -36.73 9.25 -5.17
N ASP A 220 -37.97 8.83 -5.49
CA ASP A 220 -39.20 9.47 -5.00
C ASP A 220 -39.35 9.33 -3.48
N ARG A 221 -39.00 8.18 -2.89
CA ARG A 221 -38.99 7.95 -1.44
C ARG A 221 -38.01 8.89 -0.73
N LEU A 222 -36.79 9.01 -1.24
CA LEU A 222 -35.77 9.90 -0.67
C LEU A 222 -36.19 11.37 -0.77
N LYS A 223 -36.74 11.79 -1.91
CA LYS A 223 -37.28 13.13 -2.12
C LYS A 223 -38.46 13.42 -1.19
N GLY A 224 -39.41 12.48 -1.09
CA GLY A 224 -40.58 12.62 -0.20
C GLY A 224 -40.21 12.68 1.29
N ALA A 225 -39.15 12.01 1.71
CA ALA A 225 -38.61 12.09 3.05
C ALA A 225 -37.80 13.36 3.32
N GLY A 226 -37.57 14.20 2.30
CA GLY A 226 -36.78 15.41 2.38
C GLY A 226 -35.31 15.15 2.67
N ILE A 227 -34.76 14.04 2.16
CA ILE A 227 -33.34 13.73 2.29
C ILE A 227 -32.51 14.71 1.47
N GLU A 228 -31.51 15.30 2.09
CA GLU A 228 -30.64 16.31 1.49
C GLU A 228 -29.24 15.78 1.15
N VAL A 229 -28.83 14.69 1.84
CA VAL A 229 -27.54 14.03 1.62
C VAL A 229 -27.74 12.52 1.52
N VAL A 230 -27.22 11.90 0.50
CA VAL A 230 -27.30 10.44 0.30
C VAL A 230 -25.89 9.86 0.24
N TYR A 231 -25.51 9.10 1.26
CA TYR A 231 -24.33 8.24 1.22
C TYR A 231 -24.73 6.89 0.61
N TYR A 232 -23.98 6.45 -0.39
CA TYR A 232 -24.23 5.20 -1.09
C TYR A 232 -22.99 4.29 -1.03
N GLY A 233 -23.13 3.16 -0.37
CA GLY A 233 -22.07 2.16 -0.19
C GLY A 233 -22.21 0.96 -1.13
N GLY A 234 -22.46 1.17 -2.43
CA GLY A 234 -22.71 0.09 -3.37
C GLY A 234 -21.98 0.25 -4.71
N ASP A 235 -22.46 -0.48 -5.70
CA ASP A 235 -21.88 -0.57 -7.04
C ASP A 235 -21.92 0.75 -7.83
N ALA A 236 -20.91 0.97 -8.67
CA ALA A 236 -20.76 2.20 -9.47
C ALA A 236 -21.88 2.41 -10.49
N ALA A 237 -22.27 1.36 -11.20
CA ALA A 237 -23.31 1.47 -12.23
C ALA A 237 -24.69 1.72 -11.60
N GLU A 238 -24.97 1.10 -10.47
CA GLU A 238 -26.19 1.34 -9.70
C GLU A 238 -26.29 2.77 -9.20
N MET A 239 -25.25 3.26 -8.50
CA MET A 239 -25.20 4.62 -8.06
C MET A 239 -25.33 5.60 -9.23
N GLY A 240 -24.67 5.31 -10.35
CA GLY A 240 -24.77 6.11 -11.58
C GLY A 240 -26.19 6.24 -12.09
N ARG A 241 -26.94 5.12 -12.15
CA ARG A 241 -28.36 5.11 -12.55
C ARG A 241 -29.22 5.92 -11.57
N LEU A 242 -29.05 5.68 -10.27
CA LEU A 242 -29.82 6.35 -9.23
C LEU A 242 -29.60 7.86 -9.25
N VAL A 243 -28.35 8.32 -9.36
CA VAL A 243 -27.98 9.74 -9.48
C VAL A 243 -28.63 10.37 -10.69
N LYS A 244 -28.60 9.68 -11.86
CA LYS A 244 -29.22 10.16 -13.10
C LYS A 244 -30.74 10.26 -12.95
N ILE A 245 -31.40 9.21 -12.51
CA ILE A 245 -32.87 9.15 -12.36
C ILE A 245 -33.34 10.21 -11.36
N ALA A 246 -32.67 10.40 -10.23
CA ALA A 246 -32.99 11.45 -9.29
C ALA A 246 -32.90 12.85 -9.92
N ALA A 247 -31.83 13.11 -10.70
CA ALA A 247 -31.64 14.36 -11.40
C ALA A 247 -32.74 14.62 -12.45
N ASP A 248 -33.13 13.62 -13.22
CA ASP A 248 -34.21 13.69 -14.23
C ASP A 248 -35.57 13.97 -13.57
N ARG A 249 -35.77 13.59 -12.31
CA ARG A 249 -36.96 13.87 -11.47
C ARG A 249 -36.88 15.19 -10.68
N GLY A 250 -35.85 16.01 -10.96
CA GLY A 250 -35.64 17.28 -10.26
C GLY A 250 -35.29 17.12 -8.78
N TYR A 251 -34.69 15.97 -8.40
CA TYR A 251 -34.16 15.72 -7.06
C TYR A 251 -32.63 15.67 -7.13
N ARG A 252 -31.98 16.59 -6.45
CA ARG A 252 -30.53 16.79 -6.48
C ARG A 252 -29.95 16.91 -5.06
N PRO A 253 -29.97 15.82 -4.27
CA PRO A 253 -29.29 15.81 -2.98
C PRO A 253 -27.78 15.88 -3.18
N GLN A 254 -27.05 16.14 -2.12
CA GLN A 254 -25.61 15.85 -2.14
C GLN A 254 -25.39 14.34 -2.16
N TRP A 255 -24.88 13.83 -3.24
CA TRP A 255 -24.46 12.44 -3.37
C TRP A 255 -23.06 12.23 -2.83
N PHE A 256 -22.86 11.15 -2.08
CA PHE A 256 -21.58 10.78 -1.51
C PHE A 256 -21.39 9.26 -1.63
N GLY A 257 -20.42 8.84 -2.44
CA GLY A 257 -20.08 7.43 -2.69
C GLY A 257 -18.80 6.99 -2.00
N THR A 258 -18.49 5.74 -2.22
CA THR A 258 -17.26 5.08 -1.74
C THR A 258 -16.22 4.99 -2.84
N SER A 259 -15.10 4.33 -2.57
CA SER A 259 -14.09 3.98 -3.58
C SER A 259 -14.64 3.16 -4.76
N ALA A 260 -15.77 2.48 -4.58
CA ALA A 260 -16.41 1.71 -5.63
C ALA A 260 -16.78 2.54 -6.86
N ILE A 261 -17.13 3.82 -6.68
CA ILE A 261 -17.52 4.71 -7.80
C ILE A 261 -16.34 5.37 -8.51
N ALA A 262 -15.11 5.10 -8.14
CA ALA A 262 -13.91 5.64 -8.80
C ALA A 262 -13.62 4.93 -10.13
N THR A 263 -14.64 4.77 -10.97
CA THR A 263 -14.56 4.07 -12.27
C THR A 263 -15.21 4.89 -13.38
N PRO A 264 -14.74 4.74 -14.64
CA PRO A 264 -15.39 5.37 -15.79
C PRO A 264 -16.87 5.01 -15.94
N ASP A 265 -17.29 3.82 -15.49
CA ASP A 265 -18.67 3.35 -15.62
C ASP A 265 -19.64 4.20 -14.79
N PHE A 266 -19.23 4.68 -13.62
CA PHE A 266 -20.03 5.63 -12.83
C PHE A 266 -20.31 6.90 -13.63
N ALA A 267 -19.26 7.56 -14.14
CA ALA A 267 -19.41 8.81 -14.88
C ALA A 267 -20.18 8.63 -16.19
N LYS A 268 -19.97 7.51 -16.90
CA LYS A 268 -20.68 7.17 -18.12
C LYS A 268 -22.19 6.99 -17.85
N THR A 269 -22.56 6.33 -16.75
CA THR A 269 -23.94 6.06 -16.41
C THR A 269 -24.65 7.28 -15.84
N ALA A 270 -24.02 8.02 -14.94
CA ALA A 270 -24.59 9.21 -14.32
C ALA A 270 -24.63 10.42 -15.28
N GLY A 271 -23.77 10.45 -16.30
CA GLY A 271 -23.64 11.58 -17.22
C GLY A 271 -23.26 12.87 -16.49
N SER A 272 -23.87 13.99 -16.88
CA SER A 272 -23.65 15.30 -16.24
C SER A 272 -24.12 15.36 -14.77
N ALA A 273 -24.96 14.42 -14.35
CA ALA A 273 -25.42 14.33 -12.96
C ALA A 273 -24.32 13.82 -11.99
N SER A 274 -23.21 13.29 -12.53
CA SER A 274 -22.03 12.97 -11.73
C SER A 274 -21.32 14.19 -11.14
N ASN A 275 -21.48 15.36 -11.75
CA ASN A 275 -20.82 16.58 -11.30
C ASN A 275 -21.24 16.96 -9.88
N GLY A 276 -20.25 17.15 -9.01
CA GLY A 276 -20.47 17.46 -7.58
C GLY A 276 -20.66 16.23 -6.70
N VAL A 277 -20.73 15.03 -7.24
CA VAL A 277 -20.78 13.82 -6.42
C VAL A 277 -19.46 13.67 -5.66
N LEU A 278 -19.55 13.55 -4.34
CA LEU A 278 -18.41 13.31 -3.46
C LEU A 278 -18.12 11.80 -3.38
N MET A 279 -16.87 11.45 -3.12
CA MET A 279 -16.49 10.07 -2.77
C MET A 279 -15.24 10.04 -1.92
N THR A 280 -15.11 9.01 -1.10
CA THR A 280 -13.83 8.67 -0.48
C THR A 280 -13.09 7.70 -1.38
N PHE A 281 -11.83 7.99 -1.65
CA PHE A 281 -10.96 7.13 -2.44
C PHE A 281 -9.55 7.13 -1.88
N TYR A 282 -8.75 6.15 -2.26
CA TYR A 282 -7.36 6.07 -1.85
C TYR A 282 -6.60 7.33 -2.25
N LEU A 283 -5.74 7.80 -1.35
CA LEU A 283 -4.75 8.78 -1.74
C LEU A 283 -3.83 8.13 -2.78
N ASP A 284 -3.81 8.67 -3.99
CA ASP A 284 -2.91 8.17 -5.04
C ASP A 284 -1.45 8.45 -4.65
N PRO A 285 -0.68 7.45 -4.26
CA PRO A 285 0.68 7.66 -3.77
C PRO A 285 1.61 8.17 -4.89
N SER A 286 1.28 7.93 -6.16
CA SER A 286 2.07 8.44 -7.30
C SER A 286 2.01 9.97 -7.44
N ARG A 287 1.03 10.61 -6.81
CA ARG A 287 0.88 12.07 -6.78
C ARG A 287 1.54 12.74 -5.59
N GLN A 288 2.10 11.97 -4.67
CA GLN A 288 2.84 12.52 -3.54
C GLN A 288 4.14 13.17 -4.00
N PRO A 289 4.50 14.36 -3.48
CA PRO A 289 5.77 14.98 -3.81
C PRO A 289 6.98 14.07 -3.53
N ALA A 290 6.92 13.28 -2.45
CA ALA A 290 7.96 12.32 -2.09
C ALA A 290 8.16 11.21 -3.13
N ALA A 291 7.11 10.85 -3.89
CA ALA A 291 7.17 9.83 -4.94
C ALA A 291 7.68 10.39 -6.28
N ALA A 292 7.81 11.70 -6.45
CA ALA A 292 8.03 12.33 -7.77
C ALA A 292 9.24 11.78 -8.52
N ALA A 293 10.35 11.53 -7.83
CA ALA A 293 11.58 10.99 -8.44
C ALA A 293 11.37 9.54 -8.93
N VAL A 294 10.75 8.71 -8.10
CA VAL A 294 10.46 7.29 -8.40
C VAL A 294 9.43 7.19 -9.53
N VAL A 295 8.38 8.01 -9.51
CA VAL A 295 7.39 8.10 -10.60
C VAL A 295 8.04 8.49 -11.92
N LYS A 296 8.98 9.45 -11.89
CA LYS A 296 9.75 9.85 -13.08
C LYS A 296 10.60 8.70 -13.62
N ALA A 297 11.25 7.94 -12.73
CA ALA A 297 12.06 6.79 -13.12
C ALA A 297 11.21 5.71 -13.80
N PHE A 298 10.07 5.32 -13.21
CA PHE A 298 9.14 4.36 -13.82
C PHE A 298 8.66 4.81 -15.20
N LYS A 299 8.29 6.09 -15.34
CA LYS A 299 7.84 6.63 -16.64
C LYS A 299 8.94 6.63 -17.68
N ALA A 300 10.20 6.83 -17.30
CA ALA A 300 11.34 6.73 -18.20
C ALA A 300 11.57 5.29 -18.70
N GLU A 301 11.21 4.29 -17.90
CA GLU A 301 11.20 2.87 -18.29
C GLU A 301 9.93 2.46 -19.06
N GLY A 302 9.01 3.40 -19.36
CA GLY A 302 7.73 3.12 -20.05
C GLY A 302 6.68 2.47 -19.14
N VAL A 303 6.85 2.53 -17.84
CA VAL A 303 5.94 1.96 -16.83
C VAL A 303 5.11 3.07 -16.19
N ASP A 304 3.78 2.90 -16.16
CA ASP A 304 2.90 3.74 -15.36
C ASP A 304 2.81 3.18 -13.93
N PRO A 305 3.35 3.89 -12.91
CA PRO A 305 3.39 3.39 -11.53
C PRO A 305 2.07 3.63 -10.78
N THR A 306 0.95 3.37 -11.44
CA THR A 306 -0.40 3.47 -10.83
C THR A 306 -0.73 2.28 -9.92
N GLY A 307 -1.82 2.40 -9.19
CA GLY A 307 -2.32 1.36 -8.30
C GLY A 307 -1.34 1.04 -7.16
N SER A 308 -1.01 -0.24 -6.98
CA SER A 308 -0.20 -0.71 -5.86
C SER A 308 1.32 -0.64 -6.09
N THR A 309 1.80 -0.11 -7.22
CA THR A 309 3.24 -0.08 -7.55
C THR A 309 4.04 0.75 -6.53
N ILE A 310 3.57 1.96 -6.21
CA ILE A 310 4.24 2.84 -5.23
C ILE A 310 4.14 2.28 -3.81
N TYR A 311 3.07 1.57 -3.47
CA TYR A 311 2.96 0.89 -2.18
C TYR A 311 3.94 -0.30 -2.07
N GLY A 312 4.15 -1.06 -3.16
CA GLY A 312 5.18 -2.10 -3.22
C GLY A 312 6.58 -1.53 -3.01
N TYR A 313 6.88 -0.41 -3.68
CA TYR A 313 8.13 0.34 -3.47
C TYR A 313 8.28 0.78 -2.02
N ALA A 314 7.24 1.39 -1.44
CA ALA A 314 7.25 1.88 -0.06
C ALA A 314 7.46 0.76 0.98
N ALA A 315 6.85 -0.42 0.77
CA ALA A 315 7.01 -1.55 1.67
C ALA A 315 8.46 -2.05 1.73
N MET A 316 9.10 -2.19 0.56
CA MET A 316 10.52 -2.54 0.47
C MET A 316 11.40 -1.44 1.06
N GLN A 317 11.14 -0.17 0.70
CA GLN A 317 11.87 0.98 1.22
C GLN A 317 11.80 1.06 2.74
N ALA A 318 10.65 0.75 3.35
CA ALA A 318 10.48 0.74 4.80
C ALA A 318 11.34 -0.34 5.48
N LEU A 319 11.40 -1.57 4.91
CA LEU A 319 12.28 -2.63 5.43
C LEU A 319 13.75 -2.22 5.38
N VAL A 320 14.20 -1.70 4.25
CA VAL A 320 15.60 -1.26 4.08
C VAL A 320 15.93 -0.09 4.99
N ALA A 321 15.06 0.92 5.07
CA ALA A 321 15.26 2.08 5.94
C ALA A 321 15.34 1.68 7.42
N ALA A 322 14.44 0.79 7.87
CA ALA A 322 14.45 0.30 9.25
C ALA A 322 15.68 -0.56 9.57
N GLY A 323 16.14 -1.39 8.62
CA GLY A 323 17.35 -2.18 8.77
C GLY A 323 18.61 -1.31 8.85
N ASN A 324 18.71 -0.32 7.97
CA ASN A 324 19.83 0.63 7.98
C ASN A 324 19.86 1.50 9.26
N PHE A 325 18.66 1.90 9.76
CA PHE A 325 18.57 2.60 11.05
C PHE A 325 18.98 1.73 12.22
N ALA A 326 18.52 0.48 12.24
CA ALA A 326 18.83 -0.47 13.30
C ALA A 326 20.26 -1.04 13.22
N HIS A 327 21.01 -0.76 12.15
CA HIS A 327 22.30 -1.39 11.84
C HIS A 327 22.21 -2.92 11.94
N SER A 328 21.18 -3.51 11.29
CA SER A 328 20.89 -4.94 11.42
C SER A 328 20.09 -5.47 10.24
N THR A 329 20.34 -6.72 9.89
CA THR A 329 19.54 -7.51 8.95
C THR A 329 18.55 -8.44 9.68
N GLU A 330 18.56 -8.43 11.02
CA GLU A 330 17.73 -9.29 11.83
C GLU A 330 16.32 -8.72 12.02
N ALA A 331 15.32 -9.60 11.99
CA ALA A 331 13.91 -9.22 12.04
C ALA A 331 13.52 -8.43 13.31
N ARG A 332 14.03 -8.81 14.49
CA ARG A 332 13.64 -8.18 15.76
C ARG A 332 14.07 -6.70 15.86
N PRO A 333 15.33 -6.31 15.61
CA PRO A 333 15.73 -4.91 15.57
C PRO A 333 14.97 -4.11 14.52
N ILE A 334 14.73 -4.70 13.34
CA ILE A 334 13.97 -4.05 12.26
C ILE A 334 12.52 -3.81 12.68
N ALA A 335 11.83 -4.80 13.26
CA ALA A 335 10.47 -4.63 13.78
C ALA A 335 10.40 -3.54 14.86
N GLN A 336 11.39 -3.49 15.75
CA GLN A 336 11.48 -2.44 16.77
C GLN A 336 11.63 -1.05 16.14
N ALA A 337 12.54 -0.90 15.18
CA ALA A 337 12.73 0.37 14.46
C ALA A 337 11.44 0.81 13.73
N LEU A 338 10.72 -0.14 13.08
CA LEU A 338 9.44 0.17 12.44
C LEU A 338 8.39 0.69 13.44
N HIS A 339 8.36 0.20 14.69
CA HIS A 339 7.42 0.68 15.70
C HIS A 339 7.81 2.00 16.36
N THR A 340 9.09 2.34 16.42
CA THR A 340 9.56 3.50 17.19
C THR A 340 9.92 4.70 16.34
N GLU A 341 10.33 4.49 15.09
CA GLU A 341 10.92 5.52 14.25
C GLU A 341 9.97 6.00 13.14
N ARG A 342 10.35 7.09 12.53
CA ARG A 342 9.72 7.63 11.32
C ARG A 342 10.74 7.65 10.20
N PHE A 343 10.28 7.29 9.00
CA PHE A 343 11.12 7.16 7.82
C PHE A 343 10.61 8.06 6.70
N ASP A 344 11.53 8.66 5.97
CA ASP A 344 11.23 9.39 4.74
C ASP A 344 11.10 8.39 3.59
N LEU A 345 9.85 8.07 3.27
CA LEU A 345 9.50 7.13 2.20
C LEU A 345 8.86 7.86 1.03
N VAL A 346 8.63 7.15 -0.05
CA VAL A 346 7.83 7.66 -1.19
C VAL A 346 6.39 8.06 -0.80
N LEU A 347 5.94 7.66 0.39
CA LEU A 347 4.67 8.09 0.99
C LEU A 347 4.78 9.36 1.85
N GLY A 348 5.95 10.01 1.88
CA GLY A 348 6.29 11.08 2.81
C GLY A 348 6.95 10.56 4.09
N THR A 349 7.06 11.41 5.12
CA THR A 349 7.60 11.02 6.43
C THR A 349 6.55 10.23 7.21
N VAL A 350 6.69 8.92 7.29
CA VAL A 350 5.74 8.01 7.92
C VAL A 350 6.39 7.19 9.02
N GLY A 351 5.58 6.71 9.95
CA GLY A 351 5.92 5.67 10.92
C GLY A 351 4.81 4.64 10.93
N PHE A 352 4.84 3.73 11.89
CA PHE A 352 3.79 2.74 12.10
C PHE A 352 3.23 2.88 13.51
N ASP A 353 1.92 2.67 13.65
CA ASP A 353 1.27 2.68 14.96
C ASP A 353 1.57 1.38 15.75
N ALA A 354 1.06 1.31 16.96
CA ALA A 354 1.25 0.13 17.84
C ALA A 354 0.70 -1.18 17.27
N LYS A 355 -0.19 -1.12 16.27
CA LYS A 355 -0.75 -2.28 15.58
C LYS A 355 0.05 -2.68 14.34
N GLY A 356 0.92 -1.80 13.83
CA GLY A 356 1.65 -1.96 12.58
C GLY A 356 1.00 -1.29 11.37
N ASP A 357 0.01 -0.42 11.57
CA ASP A 357 -0.58 0.38 10.51
C ASP A 357 0.25 1.62 10.22
N VAL A 358 0.46 1.93 8.93
CA VAL A 358 1.18 3.14 8.54
C VAL A 358 0.44 4.40 8.99
N THR A 359 1.19 5.40 9.45
CA THR A 359 0.62 6.70 9.88
C THR A 359 0.30 7.64 8.72
N ALA A 360 0.56 7.24 7.47
CA ALA A 360 0.17 8.00 6.29
C ALA A 360 -1.36 7.98 6.11
N GLN A 361 -1.89 9.05 5.51
CA GLN A 361 -3.31 9.13 5.19
C GLN A 361 -3.65 8.12 4.07
N GLY A 362 -4.54 7.17 4.37
CA GLY A 362 -4.94 6.12 3.41
C GLY A 362 -6.02 6.56 2.43
N TYR A 363 -6.99 7.38 2.90
CA TYR A 363 -8.13 7.84 2.13
C TYR A 363 -8.25 9.36 2.17
N VAL A 364 -8.75 9.94 1.07
CA VAL A 364 -9.08 11.36 0.95
C VAL A 364 -10.43 11.54 0.26
N LEU A 365 -11.01 12.73 0.46
CA LEU A 365 -12.25 13.12 -0.20
C LEU A 365 -11.94 13.59 -1.63
N TYR A 366 -12.71 13.07 -2.59
CA TYR A 366 -12.72 13.49 -3.99
C TYR A 366 -14.08 14.04 -4.40
N VAL A 367 -14.08 14.80 -5.47
CA VAL A 367 -15.30 15.29 -6.13
C VAL A 367 -15.25 14.95 -7.62
N TRP A 368 -16.33 14.43 -8.15
CA TRP A 368 -16.53 14.21 -9.57
C TRP A 368 -16.81 15.51 -10.29
N LYS A 369 -16.13 15.73 -11.41
CA LYS A 369 -16.32 16.89 -12.30
C LYS A 369 -15.95 16.52 -13.74
N ASP A 370 -16.85 16.76 -14.70
CA ASP A 370 -16.64 16.60 -16.12
C ASP A 370 -16.07 15.21 -16.50
N GLY A 371 -16.66 14.14 -15.94
CA GLY A 371 -16.30 12.75 -16.21
C GLY A 371 -14.99 12.26 -15.56
N SER A 372 -14.36 13.09 -14.73
CA SER A 372 -13.18 12.75 -13.95
C SER A 372 -13.36 13.15 -12.48
N PHE A 373 -12.43 12.78 -11.61
CA PHE A 373 -12.48 13.18 -10.20
C PHE A 373 -11.13 13.74 -9.74
N THR A 374 -11.21 14.69 -8.85
CA THR A 374 -10.05 15.35 -8.24
C THR A 374 -10.22 15.44 -6.73
N PRO A 375 -9.12 15.54 -5.95
CA PRO A 375 -9.25 15.79 -4.52
C PRO A 375 -10.16 16.99 -4.26
N ALA A 376 -11.17 16.78 -3.40
CA ALA A 376 -12.01 17.87 -2.96
C ALA A 376 -11.22 18.75 -2.00
N GLY A 377 -11.12 20.05 -2.28
CA GLY A 377 -10.52 21.00 -1.36
C GLY A 377 -11.19 20.94 0.04
N LYS A 378 -10.42 21.37 1.06
CA LYS A 378 -10.92 21.49 2.43
C LYS A 378 -12.11 22.41 2.52
#